data_95e172e64ba0d33a1cc8f9f871fc94a1
#
_entry.id   95e172e64ba0d33a1cc8f9f871fc94a1
#
_cell.length_a   1.000
_cell.length_b   1.000
_cell.length_c   1.000
_cell.angle_alpha   90.00
_cell.angle_beta   90.00
_cell.angle_gamma   90.00
#
_symmetry.space_group_name_H-M   'P 1'
#
loop_
_entity.id
_entity.type
_entity.pdbx_description
1 polymer ?
#
loop_
_entity_poly.entity_id
_entity_poly.type
_entity_poly.pdbx_seq_one_letter_code
_entity_poly.pdbx_strand_id
1 'polypeptide(L)'
;MRRLATISVLFASGGLISGCGSSGHATSTVRASSATTAKTATSGGASRSGSTPAPRSSTASLRARAQARAFADAVNLRASDIPGFRRSSLDEHASGEKRAEKELLRCVGSVGASRGLVESGSGDFQHQASIISLSVSSEVSVAQTPALADKQLAAFRSGSVPKCLSHYFSSLLSGQRYQGAKVSPVSTKQGSPPAPGTTGSFGLRFTATVTLHRIPIPLYIDILGFVKGSAEVSLFATGLPEPVPAHIEEHLFMLLLARAKRHAA
;
A
#
# COMPACT_ATOMS: atom_id res chain seq x y z
N MET A 1 0.44 -1.02 -7.92
CA MET A 1 0.48 -0.15 -6.73
C MET A 1 -0.94 0.31 -6.40
N ARG A 2 -1.74 -0.55 -5.79
CA ARG A 2 -3.14 -0.21 -5.43
C ARG A 2 -3.38 -0.07 -3.93
N ARG A 3 -2.36 -0.29 -3.12
CA ARG A 3 -2.40 -0.05 -1.67
C ARG A 3 -1.02 0.39 -1.20
N LEU A 4 -0.65 1.64 -1.42
CA LEU A 4 0.30 2.25 -0.52
C LEU A 4 -0.39 2.24 0.84
N ALA A 5 0.25 1.62 1.83
CA ALA A 5 -0.26 1.49 3.17
C ALA A 5 -0.94 2.80 3.60
N THR A 6 -2.20 2.70 3.98
CA THR A 6 -2.96 3.84 4.47
C THR A 6 -2.25 4.34 5.72
N ILE A 7 -1.55 5.45 5.61
CA ILE A 7 -0.93 6.11 6.77
C ILE A 7 -2.06 6.76 7.55
N SER A 8 -2.73 5.96 8.37
CA SER A 8 -3.75 6.44 9.29
C SER A 8 -3.08 7.09 10.48
N VAL A 9 -2.76 8.37 10.36
CA VAL A 9 -2.32 9.19 11.48
C VAL A 9 -3.56 9.54 12.31
N LEU A 10 -3.90 8.68 13.25
CA LEU A 10 -4.95 8.92 14.22
C LEU A 10 -4.47 9.87 15.31
N PHE A 11 -4.88 11.12 15.23
CA PHE A 11 -4.94 11.98 16.40
C PHE A 11 -6.21 11.61 17.18
N ALA A 12 -6.07 10.83 18.25
CA ALA A 12 -7.14 10.62 19.21
C ALA A 12 -7.44 11.94 19.92
N SER A 13 -8.39 12.70 19.38
CA SER A 13 -8.98 13.84 20.07
C SER A 13 -9.84 13.28 21.22
N GLY A 14 -9.29 13.30 22.43
CA GLY A 14 -10.05 13.10 23.66
C GLY A 14 -11.12 14.16 23.78
N GLY A 15 -12.30 13.93 23.27
CA GLY A 15 -13.50 14.71 23.42
C GLY A 15 -14.49 13.97 24.30
N LEU A 16 -14.49 14.25 25.61
CA LEU A 16 -15.60 13.98 26.51
C LEU A 16 -16.77 14.88 26.09
N ILE A 17 -17.76 14.32 25.40
CA ILE A 17 -19.11 14.90 25.36
C ILE A 17 -20.09 13.76 25.54
N SER A 18 -20.64 13.68 26.78
CA SER A 18 -21.87 13.01 27.05
C SER A 18 -23.04 13.69 26.34
N GLY A 19 -23.75 12.92 25.52
CA GLY A 19 -24.96 13.40 24.85
C GLY A 19 -25.90 12.23 24.58
N CYS A 20 -26.88 12.03 25.46
CA CYS A 20 -28.07 11.20 25.22
C CYS A 20 -28.90 11.73 24.07
N GLY A 21 -29.48 10.86 23.24
CA GLY A 21 -30.57 11.27 22.37
C GLY A 21 -30.89 10.33 21.20
N SER A 22 -31.90 9.47 21.45
CA SER A 22 -33.01 9.07 20.55
C SER A 22 -32.80 8.37 19.22
N SER A 23 -33.22 7.13 19.22
CA SER A 23 -34.02 6.34 18.24
C SER A 23 -34.51 7.04 16.98
N GLY A 24 -34.22 6.45 15.84
CA GLY A 24 -34.88 6.76 14.59
C GLY A 24 -34.72 5.62 13.57
N HIS A 25 -35.69 4.68 13.58
CA HIS A 25 -35.88 3.69 12.52
C HIS A 25 -36.27 4.42 11.23
N ALA A 26 -35.58 4.16 10.15
CA ALA A 26 -36.07 4.43 8.82
C ALA A 26 -35.86 3.20 7.93
N THR A 27 -36.92 2.49 7.76
CA THR A 27 -37.18 1.50 6.72
C THR A 27 -37.18 2.19 5.36
N SER A 28 -36.38 1.74 4.43
CA SER A 28 -36.48 2.14 3.03
C SER A 28 -36.65 0.93 2.13
N THR A 29 -37.78 0.95 1.52
CA THR A 29 -38.44 0.03 0.60
C THR A 29 -37.65 -0.20 -0.68
N VAL A 30 -37.58 -1.45 -1.04
CA VAL A 30 -37.23 -1.98 -2.37
C VAL A 30 -38.23 -1.48 -3.41
N ARG A 31 -37.76 -0.95 -4.51
CA ARG A 31 -38.58 -0.75 -5.72
C ARG A 31 -37.93 -1.42 -6.91
N ALA A 32 -38.51 -2.54 -7.26
CA ALA A 32 -38.30 -3.22 -8.54
C ALA A 32 -38.94 -2.37 -9.65
N SER A 33 -38.28 -2.27 -10.77
CA SER A 33 -38.93 -1.86 -12.05
C SER A 33 -38.45 -2.75 -13.16
N SER A 34 -39.39 -3.45 -13.67
CA SER A 34 -39.35 -4.40 -14.77
C SER A 34 -39.50 -3.71 -16.14
N ALA A 35 -38.95 -4.38 -17.14
CA ALA A 35 -39.46 -4.62 -18.50
C ALA A 35 -39.44 -3.51 -19.56
N THR A 36 -38.91 -3.88 -20.67
CA THR A 36 -39.55 -4.18 -22.00
C THR A 36 -38.82 -3.40 -23.08
N THR A 37 -38.34 -3.87 -24.22
CA THR A 37 -38.95 -4.62 -25.31
C THR A 37 -37.89 -4.87 -26.41
N ALA A 38 -38.02 -5.99 -27.07
CA ALA A 38 -37.30 -6.42 -28.27
C ALA A 38 -37.52 -5.50 -29.47
N LYS A 39 -36.50 -5.39 -30.34
CA LYS A 39 -36.74 -5.15 -31.76
C LYS A 39 -35.74 -5.89 -32.64
N THR A 40 -36.24 -6.86 -33.33
CA THR A 40 -35.65 -7.68 -34.38
C THR A 40 -35.33 -6.81 -35.60
N ALA A 41 -34.13 -6.97 -36.16
CA ALA A 41 -33.87 -6.63 -37.55
C ALA A 41 -32.86 -7.64 -38.14
N THR A 42 -33.33 -8.43 -39.01
CA THR A 42 -32.66 -9.39 -39.88
C THR A 42 -31.95 -8.64 -41.00
N SER A 43 -30.68 -8.92 -41.26
CA SER A 43 -30.20 -8.99 -42.66
C SER A 43 -28.85 -9.69 -42.71
N GLY A 44 -28.73 -10.62 -43.63
CA GLY A 44 -27.68 -11.59 -43.85
C GLY A 44 -26.40 -11.00 -44.42
N GLY A 45 -25.36 -11.77 -44.30
CA GLY A 45 -24.03 -11.50 -44.89
C GLY A 45 -23.04 -12.57 -44.51
N ALA A 46 -22.93 -13.55 -45.38
CA ALA A 46 -21.82 -14.43 -45.73
C ALA A 46 -20.73 -14.75 -44.67
N SER A 47 -20.72 -15.99 -44.29
CA SER A 47 -19.66 -16.77 -43.64
C SER A 47 -18.30 -16.56 -44.28
N ARG A 48 -17.32 -16.15 -43.45
CA ARG A 48 -15.94 -16.58 -43.59
C ARG A 48 -15.50 -17.08 -42.23
N SER A 49 -15.50 -18.41 -42.09
CA SER A 49 -14.91 -19.14 -40.96
C SER A 49 -13.40 -18.92 -40.92
N GLY A 50 -12.95 -17.79 -40.36
CA GLY A 50 -11.61 -17.60 -39.90
C GLY A 50 -11.55 -18.15 -38.48
N SER A 51 -11.11 -19.39 -38.31
CA SER A 51 -10.79 -19.95 -37.01
C SER A 51 -9.67 -19.15 -36.38
N THR A 52 -10.03 -18.10 -35.64
CA THR A 52 -9.08 -17.39 -34.76
C THR A 52 -8.70 -18.37 -33.65
N PRO A 53 -7.39 -18.74 -33.51
CA PRO A 53 -6.97 -19.62 -32.43
C PRO A 53 -7.34 -18.93 -31.12
N ALA A 54 -8.19 -19.56 -30.33
CA ALA A 54 -8.52 -19.08 -28.99
C ALA A 54 -7.21 -18.93 -28.18
N PRO A 55 -7.04 -17.84 -27.42
CA PRO A 55 -5.79 -17.57 -26.70
C PRO A 55 -5.55 -18.65 -25.65
N ARG A 56 -4.54 -19.49 -25.88
CA ARG A 56 -4.02 -20.49 -24.91
C ARG A 56 -3.43 -19.85 -23.65
N SER A 57 -3.55 -18.52 -23.51
CA SER A 57 -2.95 -17.71 -22.44
C SER A 57 -3.68 -17.74 -21.09
N SER A 58 -4.90 -18.32 -21.00
CA SER A 58 -5.70 -18.15 -19.78
C SER A 58 -5.24 -19.04 -18.61
N THR A 59 -4.93 -20.31 -18.87
CA THR A 59 -4.60 -21.27 -17.80
C THR A 59 -3.21 -21.07 -17.20
N ALA A 60 -2.21 -20.79 -18.03
CA ALA A 60 -0.86 -20.50 -17.56
C ALA A 60 -0.80 -19.20 -16.75
N SER A 61 -1.50 -18.15 -17.20
CA SER A 61 -1.57 -16.88 -16.48
C SER A 61 -2.34 -16.99 -15.16
N LEU A 62 -3.37 -17.82 -15.07
CA LEU A 62 -4.09 -18.09 -13.84
C LEU A 62 -3.22 -18.85 -12.82
N ARG A 63 -2.46 -19.85 -13.27
CA ARG A 63 -1.50 -20.57 -12.40
C ARG A 63 -0.41 -19.64 -11.88
N ALA A 64 0.19 -18.83 -12.73
CA ALA A 64 1.21 -17.85 -12.32
C ALA A 64 0.67 -16.87 -11.29
N ARG A 65 -0.55 -16.35 -11.47
CA ARG A 65 -1.20 -15.49 -10.48
C ARG A 65 -1.50 -16.20 -9.17
N ALA A 66 -1.95 -17.46 -9.21
CA ALA A 66 -2.20 -18.25 -8.01
C ALA A 66 -0.91 -18.49 -7.22
N GLN A 67 0.19 -18.83 -7.89
CA GLN A 67 1.51 -18.99 -7.25
C GLN A 67 2.00 -17.67 -6.64
N ALA A 68 1.92 -16.58 -7.39
CA ALA A 68 2.28 -15.25 -6.91
C ALA A 68 1.46 -14.85 -5.67
N ARG A 69 0.17 -15.18 -5.65
CA ARG A 69 -0.69 -14.93 -4.50
C ARG A 69 -0.29 -15.77 -3.28
N ALA A 70 -0.08 -17.08 -3.48
CA ALA A 70 0.37 -17.97 -2.42
C ALA A 70 1.72 -17.52 -1.82
N PHE A 71 2.65 -17.06 -2.67
CA PHE A 71 3.90 -16.46 -2.22
C PHE A 71 3.64 -15.22 -1.36
N ALA A 72 2.83 -14.28 -1.84
CA ALA A 72 2.53 -13.05 -1.12
C ALA A 72 1.87 -13.31 0.25
N ASP A 73 0.91 -14.23 0.29
CA ASP A 73 0.21 -14.63 1.53
C ASP A 73 1.15 -15.35 2.52
N ALA A 74 2.15 -16.08 2.02
CA ALA A 74 3.15 -16.75 2.85
C ALA A 74 4.19 -15.78 3.44
N VAL A 75 4.53 -14.71 2.72
CA VAL A 75 5.58 -13.75 3.09
C VAL A 75 5.06 -12.62 3.98
N ASN A 76 3.89 -12.09 3.69
CA ASN A 76 3.34 -10.92 4.40
C ASN A 76 3.30 -11.09 5.93
N LEU A 77 3.35 -9.95 6.62
CA LEU A 77 3.23 -9.89 8.08
C LEU A 77 1.87 -10.39 8.56
N ARG A 78 1.88 -10.98 9.75
CA ARG A 78 0.70 -11.48 10.45
C ARG A 78 0.65 -10.85 11.85
N ALA A 79 -0.51 -10.82 12.46
CA ALA A 79 -0.69 -10.29 13.82
C ALA A 79 0.24 -10.98 14.86
N SER A 80 0.52 -12.29 14.67
CA SER A 80 1.44 -13.04 15.53
C SER A 80 2.90 -12.60 15.45
N ASP A 81 3.28 -11.87 14.41
CA ASP A 81 4.67 -11.45 14.18
C ASP A 81 5.03 -10.20 14.99
N ILE A 82 4.01 -9.49 15.50
CA ILE A 82 4.16 -8.17 16.08
C ILE A 82 3.41 -8.12 17.42
N PRO A 83 3.94 -8.74 18.47
CA PRO A 83 3.33 -8.70 19.81
C PRO A 83 3.12 -7.25 20.27
N GLY A 84 1.96 -6.96 20.85
CA GLY A 84 1.59 -5.62 21.32
C GLY A 84 1.01 -4.68 20.27
N PHE A 85 1.03 -5.05 19.00
CA PHE A 85 0.32 -4.34 17.94
C PHE A 85 -1.06 -4.98 17.71
N ARG A 86 -2.01 -4.16 17.30
CA ARG A 86 -3.37 -4.60 16.93
C ARG A 86 -3.64 -4.25 15.48
N ARG A 87 -4.39 -5.10 14.79
CA ARG A 87 -4.81 -4.80 13.42
C ARG A 87 -5.69 -3.56 13.43
N SER A 88 -5.37 -2.59 12.58
CA SER A 88 -6.20 -1.40 12.39
C SER A 88 -7.51 -1.78 11.71
N SER A 89 -8.61 -1.24 12.20
CA SER A 89 -9.93 -1.37 11.57
C SER A 89 -10.23 -0.26 10.57
N LEU A 90 -9.28 0.65 10.35
CA LEU A 90 -9.51 1.83 9.52
C LEU A 90 -9.23 1.51 8.05
N ASP A 91 -10.27 1.18 7.33
CA ASP A 91 -10.30 1.07 5.85
C ASP A 91 -10.71 2.39 5.17
N GLU A 92 -10.69 3.52 5.89
CA GLU A 92 -11.14 4.81 5.34
C GLU A 92 -10.09 5.47 4.46
N HIS A 93 -10.24 5.31 3.17
CA HIS A 93 -9.55 6.09 2.17
C HIS A 93 -10.10 7.52 2.14
N ALA A 94 -9.39 8.46 2.72
CA ALA A 94 -9.74 9.89 2.61
C ALA A 94 -9.70 10.33 1.13
N SER A 95 -10.61 11.21 0.73
CA SER A 95 -10.72 11.72 -0.65
C SER A 95 -9.42 12.37 -1.18
N GLY A 96 -8.58 12.91 -0.28
CA GLY A 96 -7.26 13.47 -0.61
C GLY A 96 -6.23 12.43 -1.02
N GLU A 97 -6.33 11.20 -0.53
CA GLU A 97 -5.43 10.10 -0.83
C GLU A 97 -5.47 9.69 -2.31
N LYS A 98 -6.65 9.59 -2.91
CA LYS A 98 -6.81 9.27 -4.34
C LYS A 98 -6.13 10.27 -5.28
N ARG A 99 -6.13 11.55 -4.90
CA ARG A 99 -5.45 12.59 -5.69
C ARG A 99 -3.95 12.45 -5.57
N ALA A 100 -3.42 12.30 -4.35
CA ALA A 100 -2.00 12.12 -4.10
C ALA A 100 -1.46 10.85 -4.75
N GLU A 101 -2.21 9.73 -4.70
CA GLU A 101 -1.90 8.48 -5.40
C GLU A 101 -1.80 8.68 -6.92
N LYS A 102 -2.75 9.40 -7.52
CA LYS A 102 -2.72 9.70 -8.96
C LYS A 102 -1.51 10.54 -9.36
N GLU A 103 -1.13 11.49 -8.53
CA GLU A 103 0.07 12.32 -8.72
C GLU A 103 1.35 11.47 -8.58
N LEU A 104 1.41 10.57 -7.61
CA LEU A 104 2.50 9.62 -7.45
C LEU A 104 2.66 8.74 -8.68
N LEU A 105 1.57 8.11 -9.17
CA LEU A 105 1.59 7.26 -10.36
C LEU A 105 2.09 8.00 -11.61
N ARG A 106 1.75 9.28 -11.74
CA ARG A 106 2.28 10.11 -12.83
C ARG A 106 3.78 10.39 -12.67
N CYS A 107 4.22 10.65 -11.44
CA CYS A 107 5.61 10.97 -11.14
C CYS A 107 6.53 9.77 -11.35
N VAL A 108 6.14 8.58 -10.88
CA VAL A 108 6.94 7.35 -11.06
C VAL A 108 6.84 6.77 -12.48
N GLY A 109 5.89 7.25 -13.29
CA GLY A 109 5.77 6.93 -14.71
C GLY A 109 5.67 5.44 -15.01
N SER A 110 6.44 4.97 -16.01
CA SER A 110 6.41 3.57 -16.47
C SER A 110 6.86 2.56 -15.43
N VAL A 111 7.64 2.96 -14.43
CA VAL A 111 8.07 2.09 -13.32
C VAL A 111 6.86 1.73 -12.45
N GLY A 112 5.94 2.69 -12.21
CA GLY A 112 4.70 2.44 -11.47
C GLY A 112 3.57 1.87 -12.33
N ALA A 113 3.67 1.96 -13.65
CA ALA A 113 2.64 1.49 -14.58
C ALA A 113 2.75 0.00 -14.93
N SER A 114 3.88 -0.65 -14.65
CA SER A 114 4.04 -2.08 -14.85
C SER A 114 3.17 -2.83 -13.84
N ARG A 115 1.97 -3.22 -14.27
CA ARG A 115 1.06 -4.03 -13.46
C ARG A 115 1.74 -5.33 -13.10
N GLY A 116 1.96 -5.54 -11.80
CA GLY A 116 2.38 -6.84 -11.28
C GLY A 116 1.36 -7.93 -11.59
N LEU A 117 1.77 -9.17 -11.49
CA LEU A 117 0.84 -10.31 -11.50
C LEU A 117 -0.08 -10.25 -10.26
N VAL A 118 0.50 -9.89 -9.11
CA VAL A 118 -0.18 -9.80 -7.82
C VAL A 118 0.44 -8.67 -7.01
N GLU A 119 -0.40 -7.98 -6.28
CA GLU A 119 -0.05 -7.06 -5.20
C GLU A 119 -0.89 -7.45 -3.99
N SER A 120 -0.25 -7.65 -2.84
CA SER A 120 -0.92 -8.08 -1.61
C SER A 120 -0.26 -7.45 -0.40
N GLY A 121 -1.06 -6.82 0.46
CA GLY A 121 -0.62 -6.24 1.73
C GLY A 121 -1.06 -7.05 2.93
N SER A 122 -0.35 -6.92 4.04
CA SER A 122 -0.68 -7.55 5.33
C SER A 122 -1.90 -6.93 6.02
N GLY A 123 -2.27 -5.71 5.64
CA GLY A 123 -3.02 -4.78 6.47
C GLY A 123 -2.11 -4.06 7.48
N ASP A 124 -2.65 -3.04 8.12
CA ASP A 124 -1.92 -2.21 9.07
C ASP A 124 -2.03 -2.77 10.48
N PHE A 125 -0.90 -2.82 11.19
CA PHE A 125 -0.82 -3.15 12.60
C PHE A 125 -0.38 -1.92 13.38
N GLN A 126 -1.10 -1.56 14.43
CA GLN A 126 -0.90 -0.33 15.19
C GLN A 126 -0.63 -0.64 16.67
N HIS A 127 0.28 0.12 17.23
CA HIS A 127 0.52 0.21 18.66
C HIS A 127 0.34 1.66 19.10
N GLN A 128 -0.48 1.86 20.10
CA GLN A 128 -0.74 3.18 20.65
C GLN A 128 -0.54 3.16 22.14
N ALA A 129 0.33 4.04 22.63
CA ALA A 129 0.64 4.19 24.04
C ALA A 129 0.78 5.68 24.37
N SER A 130 -0.21 6.24 25.09
CA SER A 130 -0.26 7.67 25.40
C SER A 130 -0.19 8.53 24.11
N ILE A 131 0.89 9.29 23.91
CA ILE A 131 1.12 10.15 22.75
C ILE A 131 1.86 9.44 21.63
N ILE A 132 2.38 8.23 21.87
CA ILE A 132 3.15 7.46 20.88
C ILE A 132 2.18 6.65 20.04
N SER A 133 2.28 6.81 18.73
CA SER A 133 1.55 6.02 17.74
C SER A 133 2.55 5.40 16.77
N LEU A 134 2.57 4.08 16.72
CA LEU A 134 3.41 3.32 15.80
C LEU A 134 2.50 2.49 14.89
N SER A 135 2.87 2.41 13.62
CA SER A 135 2.18 1.55 12.65
C SER A 135 3.20 0.80 11.81
N VAL A 136 2.92 -0.46 11.51
CA VAL A 136 3.72 -1.28 10.60
C VAL A 136 2.81 -2.08 9.68
N SER A 137 3.25 -2.24 8.43
CA SER A 137 2.59 -3.10 7.44
C SER A 137 3.62 -3.66 6.46
N SER A 138 3.26 -4.69 5.73
CA SER A 138 4.07 -5.20 4.63
C SER A 138 3.27 -5.29 3.35
N GLU A 139 3.98 -5.19 2.23
CA GLU A 139 3.42 -5.37 0.90
C GLU A 139 4.34 -6.27 0.06
N VAL A 140 3.73 -7.16 -0.68
CA VAL A 140 4.41 -8.02 -1.66
C VAL A 140 3.83 -7.73 -3.03
N SER A 141 4.70 -7.28 -3.94
CA SER A 141 4.39 -7.11 -5.36
C SER A 141 5.15 -8.13 -6.18
N VAL A 142 4.47 -8.91 -7.01
CA VAL A 142 5.10 -9.88 -7.91
C VAL A 142 4.97 -9.37 -9.33
N ALA A 143 6.11 -9.00 -9.93
CA ALA A 143 6.19 -8.55 -11.32
C ALA A 143 6.00 -9.72 -12.30
N GLN A 144 5.70 -9.41 -13.55
CA GLN A 144 5.59 -10.44 -14.60
C GLN A 144 6.93 -11.11 -14.91
N THR A 145 8.03 -10.41 -14.71
CA THR A 145 9.39 -10.90 -14.95
C THR A 145 10.37 -10.37 -13.91
N PRO A 146 11.47 -11.08 -13.61
CA PRO A 146 12.53 -10.57 -12.76
C PRO A 146 13.12 -9.24 -13.27
N ALA A 147 13.28 -9.07 -14.58
CA ALA A 147 13.80 -7.83 -15.15
C ALA A 147 12.94 -6.60 -14.85
N LEU A 148 11.62 -6.76 -14.69
CA LEU A 148 10.74 -5.68 -14.25
C LEU A 148 10.96 -5.35 -12.77
N ALA A 149 11.13 -6.36 -11.93
CA ALA A 149 11.43 -6.16 -10.51
C ALA A 149 12.80 -5.48 -10.32
N ASP A 150 13.81 -5.86 -11.11
CA ASP A 150 15.12 -5.22 -11.11
C ASP A 150 15.04 -3.73 -11.52
N LYS A 151 14.22 -3.41 -12.52
CA LYS A 151 13.92 -2.03 -12.91
C LYS A 151 13.28 -1.22 -11.77
N GLN A 152 12.36 -1.83 -11.05
CA GLN A 152 11.72 -1.19 -9.89
C GLN A 152 12.75 -0.91 -8.79
N LEU A 153 13.58 -1.91 -8.45
CA LEU A 153 14.68 -1.74 -7.50
C LEU A 153 15.64 -0.61 -7.91
N ALA A 154 16.04 -0.57 -9.18
CA ALA A 154 16.90 0.49 -9.69
C ALA A 154 16.27 1.88 -9.56
N ALA A 155 14.96 2.00 -9.76
CA ALA A 155 14.24 3.25 -9.61
C ALA A 155 14.16 3.72 -8.14
N PHE A 156 13.97 2.82 -7.18
CA PHE A 156 14.07 3.13 -5.75
C PHE A 156 15.47 3.65 -5.37
N ARG A 157 16.51 3.10 -5.96
CA ARG A 157 17.90 3.47 -5.70
C ARG A 157 18.36 4.73 -6.44
N SER A 158 17.77 5.05 -7.60
CA SER A 158 18.15 6.20 -8.43
C SER A 158 17.74 7.56 -7.89
N GLY A 159 16.95 7.61 -6.82
CA GLY A 159 16.44 8.85 -6.25
C GLY A 159 15.22 9.44 -6.97
N SER A 160 14.76 8.88 -8.10
CA SER A 160 13.54 9.35 -8.77
C SER A 160 12.28 8.97 -7.98
N VAL A 161 12.14 7.71 -7.60
CA VAL A 161 11.02 7.23 -6.77
C VAL A 161 11.02 7.91 -5.39
N PRO A 162 12.13 8.02 -4.66
CA PRO A 162 12.18 8.78 -3.41
C PRO A 162 11.69 10.22 -3.51
N LYS A 163 12.02 10.93 -4.58
CA LYS A 163 11.50 12.30 -4.82
C LYS A 163 9.98 12.31 -5.03
N CYS A 164 9.46 11.37 -5.81
CA CYS A 164 8.03 11.22 -6.03
C CYS A 164 7.28 10.88 -4.74
N LEU A 165 7.84 9.99 -3.92
CA LEU A 165 7.29 9.63 -2.61
C LEU A 165 7.33 10.80 -1.63
N SER A 166 8.42 11.58 -1.60
CA SER A 166 8.50 12.79 -0.78
C SER A 166 7.42 13.79 -1.14
N HIS A 167 7.17 14.00 -2.44
CA HIS A 167 6.08 14.85 -2.92
C HIS A 167 4.70 14.28 -2.55
N TYR A 168 4.52 12.96 -2.71
CA TYR A 168 3.30 12.26 -2.32
C TYR A 168 2.99 12.46 -0.83
N PHE A 169 3.96 12.21 0.06
CA PHE A 169 3.76 12.42 1.50
C PHE A 169 3.52 13.87 1.85
N SER A 170 4.21 14.81 1.20
CA SER A 170 3.93 16.24 1.38
C SER A 170 2.50 16.61 1.00
N SER A 171 2.01 16.10 -0.13
CA SER A 171 0.65 16.33 -0.62
C SER A 171 -0.39 15.68 0.30
N LEU A 172 -0.14 14.44 0.74
CA LEU A 172 -1.01 13.69 1.63
C LEU A 172 -1.16 14.41 2.98
N LEU A 173 -0.05 14.76 3.61
CA LEU A 173 -0.03 15.43 4.91
C LEU A 173 -0.63 16.84 4.84
N SER A 174 -0.38 17.58 3.76
CA SER A 174 -0.97 18.91 3.55
C SER A 174 -2.47 18.84 3.25
N GLY A 175 -2.93 17.76 2.61
CA GLY A 175 -4.33 17.51 2.30
C GLY A 175 -5.18 17.12 3.51
N GLN A 176 -4.57 16.53 4.51
CA GLN A 176 -5.20 16.24 5.81
C GLN A 176 -5.26 17.54 6.63
N ARG A 177 -6.17 18.44 6.27
CA ARG A 177 -6.41 19.68 6.99
C ARG A 177 -7.07 19.39 8.34
N TYR A 178 -6.30 18.89 9.28
CA TYR A 178 -6.68 19.04 10.69
C TYR A 178 -6.66 20.54 11.00
N GLN A 179 -7.72 21.03 11.60
CA GLN A 179 -7.92 22.46 11.91
C GLN A 179 -6.63 23.07 12.48
N GLY A 180 -5.94 23.88 11.68
CA GLY A 180 -4.74 24.59 12.08
C GLY A 180 -3.42 23.81 12.07
N ALA A 181 -3.39 22.55 11.61
CA ALA A 181 -2.14 21.81 11.46
C ALA A 181 -1.27 22.39 10.33
N LYS A 182 0.01 22.58 10.62
CA LYS A 182 1.04 22.93 9.63
C LYS A 182 2.01 21.78 9.49
N VAL A 183 2.39 21.47 8.25
CA VAL A 183 3.36 20.39 7.96
C VAL A 183 4.62 21.04 7.39
N SER A 184 5.79 20.64 7.92
CA SER A 184 7.09 21.05 7.37
C SER A 184 7.35 20.31 6.04
N PRO A 185 8.29 20.82 5.22
CA PRO A 185 8.79 20.04 4.08
C PRO A 185 9.27 18.66 4.51
N VAL A 186 8.97 17.64 3.70
CA VAL A 186 9.40 16.27 3.95
C VAL A 186 10.87 16.12 3.57
N SER A 187 11.70 15.69 4.52
CA SER A 187 13.10 15.30 4.25
C SER A 187 13.18 13.81 3.96
N THR A 188 14.15 13.39 3.14
CA THR A 188 14.33 12.00 2.73
C THR A 188 15.77 11.56 2.94
N LYS A 189 15.97 10.40 3.59
CA LYS A 189 17.25 9.70 3.67
C LYS A 189 17.12 8.35 2.97
N GLN A 190 18.19 7.93 2.28
CA GLN A 190 18.24 6.66 1.57
C GLN A 190 19.27 5.73 2.18
N GLY A 191 19.05 4.43 2.07
CA GLY A 191 19.94 3.38 2.50
C GLY A 191 19.67 2.07 1.78
N SER A 192 20.42 1.04 2.12
CA SER A 192 20.23 -0.31 1.60
C SER A 192 20.50 -1.30 2.74
N PRO A 193 19.48 -1.75 3.46
CA PRO A 193 19.67 -2.72 4.52
C PRO A 193 20.20 -4.05 3.96
N PRO A 194 21.03 -4.80 4.72
CA PRO A 194 21.54 -6.08 4.27
C PRO A 194 20.42 -7.08 3.96
N ALA A 195 20.39 -7.60 2.72
CA ALA A 195 19.41 -8.59 2.27
C ALA A 195 20.11 -9.71 1.49
N PRO A 196 20.91 -10.57 2.15
CA PRO A 196 21.69 -11.61 1.49
C PRO A 196 20.77 -12.62 0.78
N GLY A 197 21.17 -13.05 -0.45
CA GLY A 197 20.41 -13.99 -1.27
C GLY A 197 19.21 -13.36 -2.00
N THR A 198 19.22 -12.05 -2.16
CA THR A 198 18.29 -11.29 -2.98
C THR A 198 19.02 -10.59 -4.13
N THR A 199 18.29 -10.03 -5.10
CA THR A 199 18.86 -9.17 -6.13
C THR A 199 19.39 -7.87 -5.52
N GLY A 200 18.75 -7.39 -4.46
CA GLY A 200 19.17 -6.21 -3.71
C GLY A 200 18.05 -5.67 -2.83
N SER A 201 18.41 -4.63 -2.05
CA SER A 201 17.51 -3.99 -1.10
C SER A 201 17.51 -2.47 -1.28
N PHE A 202 16.53 -1.82 -0.68
CA PHE A 202 16.43 -0.38 -0.55
C PHE A 202 15.86 0.00 0.81
N GLY A 203 16.20 1.18 1.29
CA GLY A 203 15.66 1.77 2.50
C GLY A 203 15.44 3.26 2.29
N LEU A 204 14.28 3.76 2.68
CA LEU A 204 13.90 5.16 2.59
C LEU A 204 13.34 5.59 3.94
N ARG A 205 13.87 6.67 4.50
CA ARG A 205 13.28 7.32 5.67
C ARG A 205 12.80 8.71 5.27
N PHE A 206 11.54 8.97 5.48
CA PHE A 206 10.92 10.28 5.34
C PHE A 206 10.66 10.85 6.73
N THR A 207 11.00 12.13 6.91
CA THR A 207 10.77 12.83 8.17
C THR A 207 10.06 14.14 7.87
N ALA A 208 9.00 14.41 8.61
CA ALA A 208 8.27 15.68 8.59
C ALA A 208 7.96 16.11 10.02
N THR A 209 7.62 17.39 10.21
CA THR A 209 7.08 17.88 11.48
C THR A 209 5.65 18.35 11.25
N VAL A 210 4.72 17.79 11.99
CA VAL A 210 3.33 18.22 12.03
C VAL A 210 3.17 19.13 13.24
N THR A 211 2.86 20.41 13.01
CA THR A 211 2.61 21.37 14.10
C THR A 211 1.11 21.45 14.36
N LEU A 212 0.67 21.01 15.54
CA LEU A 212 -0.71 21.05 15.98
C LEU A 212 -0.80 21.95 17.23
N HIS A 213 -1.67 22.95 17.20
CA HIS A 213 -1.81 23.91 18.31
C HIS A 213 -0.48 24.50 18.78
N ARG A 214 0.45 24.80 17.86
CA ARG A 214 1.82 25.30 18.08
C ARG A 214 2.79 24.28 18.69
N ILE A 215 2.38 23.01 18.85
CA ILE A 215 3.24 21.94 19.33
C ILE A 215 3.81 21.21 18.11
N PRO A 216 5.13 21.21 17.89
CA PRO A 216 5.75 20.46 16.82
C PRO A 216 5.84 18.99 17.18
N ILE A 217 5.34 18.12 16.32
CA ILE A 217 5.31 16.67 16.50
C ILE A 217 6.05 16.06 15.33
N PRO A 218 7.21 15.42 15.54
CA PRO A 218 7.92 14.69 14.48
C PRO A 218 7.11 13.50 13.98
N LEU A 219 7.13 13.30 12.66
CA LEU A 219 6.57 12.12 11.97
C LEU A 219 7.69 11.44 11.21
N TYR A 220 7.78 10.14 11.36
CA TYR A 220 8.74 9.27 10.69
C TYR A 220 7.99 8.25 9.85
N ILE A 221 8.44 8.05 8.60
CA ILE A 221 7.93 7.03 7.70
C ILE A 221 9.13 6.31 7.12
N ASP A 222 9.25 5.03 7.44
CA ASP A 222 10.30 4.15 6.95
C ASP A 222 9.74 3.15 5.95
N ILE A 223 10.43 3.00 4.84
CA ILE A 223 10.14 2.00 3.81
C ILE A 223 11.41 1.20 3.60
N LEU A 224 11.40 -0.06 4.01
CA LEU A 224 12.49 -1.00 3.82
C LEU A 224 12.03 -2.08 2.85
N GLY A 225 12.84 -2.42 1.84
CA GLY A 225 12.43 -3.42 0.89
C GLY A 225 13.60 -4.17 0.25
N PHE A 226 13.27 -5.30 -0.38
CA PHE A 226 14.20 -6.10 -1.17
C PHE A 226 13.50 -6.75 -2.36
N VAL A 227 14.29 -7.12 -3.36
CA VAL A 227 13.82 -7.84 -4.55
C VAL A 227 14.45 -9.24 -4.58
N LYS A 228 13.60 -10.28 -4.74
CA LYS A 228 14.00 -11.67 -4.93
C LYS A 228 13.26 -12.25 -6.13
N GLY A 229 13.99 -12.56 -7.19
CA GLY A 229 13.38 -13.00 -8.44
C GLY A 229 12.44 -11.94 -9.01
N SER A 230 11.18 -12.30 -9.22
CA SER A 230 10.14 -11.36 -9.67
C SER A 230 9.40 -10.66 -8.54
N ALA A 231 9.68 -10.98 -7.28
CA ALA A 231 8.99 -10.40 -6.14
C ALA A 231 9.76 -9.25 -5.51
N GLU A 232 9.05 -8.15 -5.27
CA GLU A 232 9.43 -7.05 -4.37
C GLU A 232 8.66 -7.22 -3.06
N VAL A 233 9.37 -7.16 -1.95
CA VAL A 233 8.80 -7.21 -0.60
C VAL A 233 9.18 -5.95 0.13
N SER A 234 8.18 -5.24 0.64
CA SER A 234 8.36 -3.97 1.34
C SER A 234 7.75 -4.03 2.74
N LEU A 235 8.47 -3.45 3.70
CA LEU A 235 8.03 -3.15 5.06
C LEU A 235 7.82 -1.65 5.16
N PHE A 236 6.66 -1.24 5.63
CA PHE A 236 6.33 0.14 5.95
C PHE A 236 6.26 0.28 7.47
N ALA A 237 6.93 1.27 8.00
CA ALA A 237 6.90 1.60 9.41
C ALA A 237 6.65 3.10 9.60
N THR A 238 5.70 3.46 10.43
CA THR A 238 5.35 4.87 10.70
C THR A 238 5.36 5.10 12.20
N GLY A 239 5.97 6.19 12.64
CA GLY A 239 6.07 6.55 14.05
C GLY A 239 5.83 8.03 14.30
N LEU A 240 5.15 8.30 15.42
CA LEU A 240 4.79 9.63 15.91
C LEU A 240 4.78 9.62 17.45
N PRO A 241 5.44 10.50 18.16
CA PRO A 241 6.47 11.46 17.75
C PRO A 241 7.86 10.80 17.58
N GLU A 242 7.99 9.51 17.81
CA GLU A 242 9.23 8.74 17.72
C GLU A 242 9.16 7.76 16.57
N PRO A 243 10.27 7.41 15.88
CA PRO A 243 10.29 6.38 14.89
C PRO A 243 9.96 5.00 15.49
N VAL A 244 9.53 4.06 14.67
CA VAL A 244 9.47 2.65 15.09
C VAL A 244 10.87 2.25 15.56
N PRO A 245 11.03 1.58 16.73
CA PRO A 245 12.34 1.18 17.22
C PRO A 245 13.09 0.31 16.20
N ALA A 246 14.36 0.63 15.96
CA ALA A 246 15.16 -0.01 14.92
C ALA A 246 15.22 -1.54 15.05
N HIS A 247 15.26 -2.07 16.27
CA HIS A 247 15.26 -3.53 16.50
C HIS A 247 13.94 -4.20 16.04
N ILE A 248 12.81 -3.49 16.08
CA ILE A 248 11.52 -3.98 15.56
C ILE A 248 11.55 -3.98 14.03
N GLU A 249 11.99 -2.88 13.40
CA GLU A 249 12.11 -2.79 11.95
C GLU A 249 13.05 -3.87 11.41
N GLU A 250 14.23 -4.03 12.02
CA GLU A 250 15.21 -5.04 11.64
C GLU A 250 14.65 -6.46 11.79
N HIS A 251 14.01 -6.76 12.94
CA HIS A 251 13.40 -8.06 13.17
C HIS A 251 12.33 -8.38 12.09
N LEU A 252 11.44 -7.45 11.81
CA LEU A 252 10.38 -7.64 10.82
C LEU A 252 10.93 -7.76 9.40
N PHE A 253 11.92 -6.95 9.05
CA PHE A 253 12.59 -7.03 7.75
C PHE A 253 13.27 -8.40 7.56
N MET A 254 14.00 -8.87 8.56
CA MET A 254 14.65 -10.19 8.53
C MET A 254 13.64 -11.34 8.52
N LEU A 255 12.49 -11.21 9.17
CA LEU A 255 11.40 -12.17 9.13
C LEU A 255 10.82 -12.29 7.71
N LEU A 256 10.53 -11.16 7.07
CA LEU A 256 10.05 -11.12 5.68
C LEU A 256 11.07 -11.75 4.73
N LEU A 257 12.36 -11.42 4.90
CA LEU A 257 13.45 -11.97 4.12
C LEU A 257 13.56 -13.51 4.28
N ALA A 258 13.49 -13.99 5.53
CA ALA A 258 13.53 -15.42 5.82
C ALA A 258 12.34 -16.17 5.19
N ARG A 259 11.14 -15.58 5.23
CA ARG A 259 9.94 -16.14 4.57
C ARG A 259 10.10 -16.16 3.05
N ALA A 260 10.53 -15.05 2.46
CA ALA A 260 10.74 -14.98 1.02
C ALA A 260 11.80 -15.98 0.52
N LYS A 261 12.80 -16.31 1.32
CA LYS A 261 13.80 -17.34 0.97
C LYS A 261 13.24 -18.75 0.97
N ARG A 262 12.27 -19.04 1.83
CA ARG A 262 11.65 -20.38 1.94
C ARG A 262 10.60 -20.66 0.86
N HIS A 263 10.10 -19.64 0.20
CA HIS A 263 9.07 -19.74 -0.82
C HIS A 263 9.60 -19.33 -2.20
N ALA A 264 9.15 -20.01 -3.25
CA ALA A 264 9.41 -19.62 -4.63
C ALA A 264 8.38 -18.57 -5.07
N ALA A 265 8.87 -17.50 -5.70
CA ALA A 265 8.04 -16.43 -6.27
C ALA A 265 7.70 -16.73 -7.74
#